data_9c85600abe9ec3209f16a5a02b1c4596
#
_entry.id   9c85600abe9ec3209f16a5a02b1c4596
#
_cell.length_a   1.000
_cell.length_b   1.000
_cell.length_c   1.000
_cell.angle_alpha   90.00
_cell.angle_beta   90.00
_cell.angle_gamma   90.00
#
_symmetry.space_group_name_H-M   'P 1'
#
loop_
_entity.id
_entity.type
_entity.pdbx_description
1 polymer ?
#
loop_
_entity_poly.entity_id
_entity_poly.type
_entity_poly.pdbx_seq_one_letter_code
_entity_poly.pdbx_strand_id
1 'polypeptide(L)'
;MAPASVFLVGFMCCGKTRVGRELAQLLGWRHIDLDRRIEEQVGPLQVYFAQRGEAAFRDLEREVLSGLLAVREVVISSGGGTPKSFDNMARMLEAGTVVFLDVPLGELMPRITRSGGDRPLLMGLKGGDLELRVTTLLEERLPDYRRAHITIDASGSPEEVAGRIAQALGSDQSK
;
A
#
# COMPACT_ATOMS: atom_id res chain seq x y z
N MET A 1 -1.39 22.47 9.89
CA MET A 1 -2.65 22.05 9.23
C MET A 1 -2.67 20.52 9.17
N ALA A 2 -3.79 19.89 9.51
CA ALA A 2 -3.89 18.44 9.34
C ALA A 2 -3.61 18.05 7.87
N PRO A 3 -2.91 16.94 7.61
CA PRO A 3 -2.67 16.49 6.24
C PRO A 3 -4.00 16.32 5.52
N ALA A 4 -4.07 16.74 4.27
CA ALA A 4 -5.30 16.66 3.50
C ALA A 4 -5.72 15.20 3.21
N SER A 5 -4.75 14.29 3.19
CA SER A 5 -4.90 12.85 2.97
C SER A 5 -3.68 12.10 3.51
N VAL A 6 -3.85 10.81 3.78
CA VAL A 6 -2.77 9.89 4.16
C VAL A 6 -2.72 8.74 3.16
N PHE A 7 -1.54 8.47 2.63
CA PHE A 7 -1.27 7.35 1.73
C PHE A 7 -0.46 6.28 2.47
N LEU A 8 -1.00 5.07 2.59
CA LEU A 8 -0.28 3.94 3.14
C LEU A 8 0.43 3.17 2.03
N VAL A 9 1.74 3.06 2.13
CA VAL A 9 2.58 2.31 1.21
C VAL A 9 3.29 1.17 1.95
N GLY A 10 3.70 0.16 1.23
CA GLY A 10 4.38 -1.00 1.78
C GLY A 10 4.09 -2.26 0.98
N PHE A 11 4.79 -3.32 1.32
CA PHE A 11 4.73 -4.58 0.60
C PHE A 11 3.37 -5.26 0.70
N MET A 12 3.09 -6.21 -0.20
CA MET A 12 1.89 -7.02 -0.10
C MET A 12 1.82 -7.72 1.26
N CYS A 13 0.63 -7.92 1.79
CA CYS A 13 0.38 -8.52 3.10
C CYS A 13 0.96 -7.77 4.32
N CYS A 14 1.49 -6.56 4.17
CA CYS A 14 1.96 -5.77 5.31
C CYS A 14 0.82 -5.16 6.15
N GLY A 15 -0.44 -5.27 5.71
CA GLY A 15 -1.61 -4.86 6.49
C GLY A 15 -2.23 -3.53 6.10
N LYS A 16 -1.85 -2.91 4.97
CA LYS A 16 -2.34 -1.58 4.55
C LYS A 16 -3.86 -1.40 4.62
N THR A 17 -4.62 -2.37 4.11
CA THR A 17 -6.08 -2.27 4.09
C THR A 17 -6.68 -2.28 5.49
N ARG A 18 -6.20 -3.17 6.37
CA ARG A 18 -6.71 -3.28 7.74
C ARG A 18 -6.29 -2.08 8.59
N VAL A 19 -5.01 -1.73 8.55
CA VAL A 19 -4.47 -0.54 9.22
C VAL A 19 -5.15 0.73 8.70
N GLY A 20 -5.38 0.82 7.39
CA GLY A 20 -6.04 1.97 6.76
C GLY A 20 -7.46 2.19 7.26
N ARG A 21 -8.22 1.11 7.48
CA ARG A 21 -9.59 1.20 8.06
C ARG A 21 -9.55 1.70 9.50
N GLU A 22 -8.68 1.12 10.34
CA GLU A 22 -8.52 1.55 11.73
C GLU A 22 -8.05 3.01 11.84
N LEU A 23 -7.06 3.40 11.02
CA LEU A 23 -6.59 4.77 10.99
C LEU A 23 -7.68 5.75 10.54
N ALA A 24 -8.41 5.41 9.50
CA ALA A 24 -9.53 6.25 9.03
C ALA A 24 -10.60 6.43 10.10
N GLN A 25 -10.92 5.37 10.84
CA GLN A 25 -11.85 5.44 11.97
C GLN A 25 -11.34 6.35 13.09
N LEU A 26 -10.05 6.24 13.45
CA LEU A 26 -9.42 7.11 14.47
C LEU A 26 -9.43 8.57 14.07
N LEU A 27 -9.24 8.87 12.78
CA LEU A 27 -9.22 10.24 12.25
C LEU A 27 -10.61 10.81 11.93
N GLY A 28 -11.66 9.98 11.93
CA GLY A 28 -12.99 10.36 11.45
C GLY A 28 -13.03 10.57 9.92
N TRP A 29 -12.15 9.92 9.17
CA TRP A 29 -11.97 10.05 7.74
C TRP A 29 -12.51 8.84 6.97
N ARG A 30 -12.55 8.93 5.64
CA ARG A 30 -12.88 7.80 4.77
C ARG A 30 -11.64 6.93 4.53
N HIS A 31 -11.86 5.63 4.27
CA HIS A 31 -10.83 4.71 3.79
C HIS A 31 -11.10 4.32 2.33
N ILE A 32 -10.07 4.33 1.50
CA ILE A 32 -10.08 3.85 0.12
C ILE A 32 -8.92 2.86 -0.06
N ASP A 33 -9.24 1.66 -0.53
CA ASP A 33 -8.25 0.69 -1.00
C ASP A 33 -8.14 0.83 -2.52
N LEU A 34 -6.93 1.13 -3.01
CA LEU A 34 -6.70 1.41 -4.44
C LEU A 34 -6.96 0.20 -5.31
N ASP A 35 -6.50 -1.00 -4.90
CA ASP A 35 -6.71 -2.23 -5.64
C ASP A 35 -8.22 -2.53 -5.75
N ARG A 36 -8.94 -2.39 -4.66
CA ARG A 36 -10.39 -2.58 -4.65
C ARG A 36 -11.12 -1.56 -5.52
N ARG A 37 -10.65 -0.31 -5.50
CA ARG A 37 -11.20 0.75 -6.36
C ARG A 37 -11.01 0.44 -7.85
N ILE A 38 -9.88 -0.18 -8.20
CA ILE A 38 -9.62 -0.64 -9.57
C ILE A 38 -10.55 -1.82 -9.92
N GLU A 39 -10.70 -2.80 -9.00
CA GLU A 39 -11.58 -3.96 -9.21
C GLU A 39 -13.05 -3.58 -9.45
N GLU A 40 -13.52 -2.50 -8.82
CA GLU A 40 -14.87 -1.95 -9.05
C GLU A 40 -15.07 -1.51 -10.51
N GLN A 41 -14.00 -1.16 -11.24
CA GLN A 41 -14.06 -0.70 -12.62
C GLN A 41 -13.86 -1.83 -13.64
N VAL A 42 -12.98 -2.78 -13.36
CA VAL A 42 -12.52 -3.75 -14.36
C VAL A 42 -12.75 -5.21 -13.96
N GLY A 43 -13.30 -5.46 -12.79
CA GLY A 43 -13.43 -6.81 -12.22
C GLY A 43 -12.16 -7.33 -11.57
N PRO A 44 -12.07 -8.64 -11.27
CA PRO A 44 -10.96 -9.21 -10.53
C PRO A 44 -9.59 -8.90 -11.15
N LEU A 45 -8.64 -8.42 -10.36
CA LEU A 45 -7.31 -8.02 -10.84
C LEU A 45 -6.56 -9.15 -11.52
N GLN A 46 -6.70 -10.38 -11.03
CA GLN A 46 -6.09 -11.56 -11.67
C GLN A 46 -6.54 -11.75 -13.11
N VAL A 47 -7.83 -11.57 -13.38
CA VAL A 47 -8.39 -11.68 -14.72
C VAL A 47 -7.87 -10.55 -15.59
N TYR A 48 -7.85 -9.33 -15.07
CA TYR A 48 -7.34 -8.18 -15.80
C TYR A 48 -5.86 -8.35 -16.17
N PHE A 49 -5.01 -8.80 -15.21
CA PHE A 49 -3.60 -9.10 -15.46
C PHE A 49 -3.40 -10.19 -16.52
N ALA A 50 -4.18 -11.27 -16.47
CA ALA A 50 -4.10 -12.36 -17.44
C ALA A 50 -4.49 -11.91 -18.86
N GLN A 51 -5.45 -11.00 -18.98
CA GLN A 51 -5.96 -10.52 -20.27
C GLN A 51 -5.17 -9.35 -20.85
N ARG A 52 -4.70 -8.42 -20.00
CA ARG A 52 -4.12 -7.14 -20.41
C ARG A 52 -2.65 -6.96 -20.07
N GLY A 53 -2.12 -7.77 -19.15
CA GLY A 53 -0.74 -7.72 -18.70
C GLY A 53 -0.46 -6.63 -17.64
N GLU A 54 0.76 -6.65 -17.11
CA GLU A 54 1.17 -5.74 -16.03
C GLU A 54 1.22 -4.28 -16.48
N ALA A 55 1.74 -3.99 -17.67
CA ALA A 55 1.86 -2.62 -18.17
C ALA A 55 0.49 -1.91 -18.22
N ALA A 56 -0.52 -2.56 -18.77
CA ALA A 56 -1.88 -2.01 -18.81
C ALA A 56 -2.48 -1.82 -17.41
N PHE A 57 -2.19 -2.73 -16.48
CA PHE A 57 -2.60 -2.55 -15.09
C PHE A 57 -1.93 -1.33 -14.45
N ARG A 58 -0.64 -1.10 -14.67
CA ARG A 58 0.07 0.07 -14.13
C ARG A 58 -0.46 1.40 -14.69
N ASP A 59 -0.84 1.43 -15.95
CA ASP A 59 -1.49 2.60 -16.55
C ASP A 59 -2.84 2.89 -15.89
N LEU A 60 -3.67 1.86 -15.69
CA LEU A 60 -4.96 1.99 -15.00
C LEU A 60 -4.80 2.38 -13.52
N GLU A 61 -3.85 1.78 -12.82
CA GLU A 61 -3.52 2.11 -11.43
C GLU A 61 -3.14 3.59 -11.29
N ARG A 62 -2.31 4.09 -12.20
CA ARG A 62 -1.93 5.51 -12.24
C ARG A 62 -3.12 6.43 -12.51
N GLU A 63 -4.00 6.07 -13.42
CA GLU A 63 -5.22 6.81 -13.73
C GLU A 63 -6.14 6.90 -12.51
N VAL A 64 -6.44 5.76 -11.88
CA VAL A 64 -7.31 5.70 -10.69
C VAL A 64 -6.68 6.48 -9.53
N LEU A 65 -5.38 6.32 -9.29
CA LEU A 65 -4.66 7.10 -8.27
C LEU A 65 -4.79 8.61 -8.55
N SER A 66 -4.67 9.03 -9.80
CA SER A 66 -4.77 10.45 -10.19
C SER A 66 -6.09 11.07 -9.75
N GLY A 67 -7.18 10.33 -9.87
CA GLY A 67 -8.51 10.78 -9.41
C GLY A 67 -8.63 10.89 -7.88
N LEU A 68 -7.73 10.26 -7.13
CA LEU A 68 -7.75 10.26 -5.66
C LEU A 68 -6.84 11.31 -5.03
N LEU A 69 -5.86 11.87 -5.76
CA LEU A 69 -4.86 12.79 -5.19
C LEU A 69 -5.47 14.10 -4.66
N ALA A 70 -6.60 14.55 -5.20
CA ALA A 70 -7.30 15.75 -4.76
C ALA A 70 -8.32 15.50 -3.63
N VAL A 71 -8.56 14.24 -3.29
CA VAL A 71 -9.53 13.87 -2.24
C VAL A 71 -8.94 14.20 -0.88
N ARG A 72 -9.75 14.82 -0.01
CA ARG A 72 -9.34 15.21 1.33
C ARG A 72 -10.04 14.36 2.40
N GLU A 73 -9.46 14.35 3.59
CA GLU A 73 -9.97 13.59 4.75
C GLU A 73 -10.16 12.11 4.39
N VAL A 74 -9.09 11.53 3.83
CA VAL A 74 -9.08 10.16 3.35
C VAL A 74 -7.77 9.46 3.70
N VAL A 75 -7.87 8.20 4.07
CA VAL A 75 -6.75 7.26 4.15
C VAL A 75 -6.81 6.36 2.92
N ILE A 76 -5.76 6.37 2.11
CA ILE A 76 -5.66 5.59 0.88
C ILE A 76 -4.62 4.48 1.07
N SER A 77 -5.05 3.23 1.00
CA SER A 77 -4.16 2.07 0.95
C SER A 77 -3.75 1.79 -0.49
N SER A 78 -2.48 1.98 -0.83
CA SER A 78 -1.96 1.74 -2.18
C SER A 78 -1.72 0.26 -2.46
N GLY A 79 -1.58 -0.11 -3.73
CA GLY A 79 -1.03 -1.40 -4.12
C GLY A 79 0.47 -1.49 -3.78
N GLY A 80 1.00 -2.72 -3.61
CA GLY A 80 2.40 -2.91 -3.26
C GLY A 80 3.38 -2.39 -4.32
N GLY A 81 3.00 -2.38 -5.59
CA GLY A 81 3.81 -1.87 -6.69
C GLY A 81 3.53 -0.41 -7.08
N THR A 82 2.48 0.19 -6.51
CA THR A 82 2.06 1.56 -6.86
C THR A 82 3.18 2.59 -6.70
N PRO A 83 3.94 2.64 -5.59
CA PRO A 83 4.99 3.63 -5.40
C PRO A 83 6.14 3.56 -6.40
N LYS A 84 6.46 2.35 -6.87
CA LYS A 84 7.54 2.13 -7.85
C LYS A 84 7.14 2.53 -9.27
N SER A 85 5.85 2.54 -9.58
CA SER A 85 5.36 2.73 -10.94
C SER A 85 5.27 4.22 -11.29
N PHE A 86 5.85 4.60 -12.42
CA PHE A 86 5.85 5.97 -12.92
C PHE A 86 6.35 6.99 -11.86
N ASP A 87 5.67 8.12 -11.77
CA ASP A 87 5.87 9.19 -10.78
C ASP A 87 4.88 9.12 -9.59
N ASN A 88 4.23 7.96 -9.39
CA ASN A 88 3.17 7.81 -8.39
C ASN A 88 3.64 8.21 -6.98
N MET A 89 4.85 7.79 -6.58
CA MET A 89 5.38 8.15 -5.25
C MET A 89 5.55 9.66 -5.08
N ALA A 90 6.12 10.33 -6.08
CA ALA A 90 6.29 11.79 -6.04
C ALA A 90 4.93 12.50 -5.93
N ARG A 91 3.94 12.05 -6.70
CA ARG A 91 2.59 12.63 -6.69
C ARG A 91 1.87 12.41 -5.36
N MET A 92 2.03 11.24 -4.73
CA MET A 92 1.48 10.99 -3.39
C MET A 92 2.14 11.87 -2.33
N LEU A 93 3.48 12.05 -2.41
CA LEU A 93 4.23 12.93 -1.51
C LEU A 93 3.79 14.40 -1.59
N GLU A 94 3.45 14.87 -2.79
CA GLU A 94 2.94 16.23 -3.00
C GLU A 94 1.48 16.39 -2.53
N ALA A 95 0.67 15.34 -2.66
CA ALA A 95 -0.77 15.40 -2.38
C ALA A 95 -1.13 15.25 -0.89
N GLY A 96 -0.28 14.57 -0.09
CA GLY A 96 -0.57 14.32 1.32
C GLY A 96 0.60 13.67 2.06
N THR A 97 0.32 13.13 3.23
CA THR A 97 1.34 12.43 4.02
C THR A 97 1.44 10.97 3.59
N VAL A 98 2.61 10.54 3.16
CA VAL A 98 2.90 9.15 2.83
C VAL A 98 3.51 8.45 4.03
N VAL A 99 2.94 7.30 4.40
CA VAL A 99 3.37 6.47 5.53
C VAL A 99 3.76 5.09 5.01
N PHE A 100 5.00 4.70 5.24
CA PHE A 100 5.50 3.36 4.94
C PHE A 100 5.25 2.41 6.11
N LEU A 101 4.52 1.34 5.85
CA LEU A 101 4.33 0.24 6.79
C LEU A 101 5.45 -0.78 6.61
N ASP A 102 6.46 -0.71 7.47
CA ASP A 102 7.61 -1.58 7.42
C ASP A 102 7.34 -2.86 8.23
N VAL A 103 7.37 -4.01 7.56
CA VAL A 103 7.23 -5.33 8.17
C VAL A 103 8.41 -6.18 7.73
N PRO A 104 9.15 -6.80 8.66
CA PRO A 104 10.27 -7.67 8.33
C PRO A 104 9.85 -8.85 7.42
N LEU A 105 10.74 -9.28 6.53
CA LEU A 105 10.51 -10.41 5.62
C LEU A 105 10.06 -11.67 6.35
N GLY A 106 10.64 -11.95 7.53
CA GLY A 106 10.28 -13.10 8.36
C GLY A 106 8.83 -13.10 8.84
N GLU A 107 8.20 -11.92 8.96
CA GLU A 107 6.78 -11.79 9.27
C GLU A 107 5.91 -11.74 8.00
N LEU A 108 6.43 -11.21 6.90
CA LEU A 108 5.72 -11.14 5.63
C LEU A 108 5.52 -12.53 5.01
N MET A 109 6.55 -13.38 5.02
CA MET A 109 6.51 -14.70 4.38
C MET A 109 5.36 -15.59 4.88
N PRO A 110 5.13 -15.78 6.20
CA PRO A 110 3.98 -16.53 6.69
C PRO A 110 2.63 -15.94 6.26
N ARG A 111 2.53 -14.60 6.21
CA ARG A 111 1.30 -13.91 5.77
C ARG A 111 1.04 -14.14 4.28
N ILE A 112 2.08 -14.06 3.45
CA ILE A 112 2.00 -14.29 2.00
C ILE A 112 1.62 -15.75 1.72
N THR A 113 2.24 -16.70 2.39
CA THR A 113 1.96 -18.13 2.23
C THR A 113 0.51 -18.46 2.60
N ARG A 114 -0.01 -17.87 3.67
CA ARG A 114 -1.41 -18.05 4.10
C ARG A 114 -2.43 -17.39 3.18
N SER A 115 -2.05 -16.33 2.45
CA SER A 115 -2.96 -15.63 1.53
C SER A 115 -3.29 -16.40 0.26
N GLY A 116 -2.71 -17.61 0.07
CA GLY A 116 -3.16 -18.55 -0.96
C GLY A 116 -2.71 -18.26 -2.40
N GLY A 117 -1.75 -17.37 -2.63
CA GLY A 117 -1.17 -17.16 -3.97
C GLY A 117 -2.08 -16.43 -4.97
N ASP A 118 -3.11 -15.75 -4.50
CA ASP A 118 -4.06 -14.99 -5.34
C ASP A 118 -3.45 -13.72 -5.97
N ARG A 119 -2.14 -13.56 -5.86
CA ARG A 119 -1.44 -12.38 -6.36
C ARG A 119 -0.80 -12.66 -7.71
N PRO A 120 -1.13 -11.90 -8.76
CA PRO A 120 -0.66 -12.17 -10.12
C PRO A 120 0.86 -12.38 -10.23
N LEU A 121 1.66 -11.58 -9.50
CA LEU A 121 3.13 -11.65 -9.53
C LEU A 121 3.73 -12.87 -8.80
N LEU A 122 2.94 -13.59 -8.01
CA LEU A 122 3.34 -14.77 -7.23
C LEU A 122 2.65 -16.06 -7.67
N MET A 123 1.81 -15.99 -8.70
CA MET A 123 1.04 -17.16 -9.18
C MET A 123 1.93 -18.34 -9.51
N GLY A 124 1.56 -19.52 -8.98
CA GLY A 124 2.24 -20.77 -9.25
C GLY A 124 3.55 -20.99 -8.47
N LEU A 125 4.04 -19.99 -7.73
CA LEU A 125 5.27 -20.08 -6.97
C LEU A 125 5.04 -20.69 -5.58
N LYS A 126 5.96 -21.54 -5.13
CA LYS A 126 5.94 -22.19 -3.81
C LYS A 126 7.36 -22.34 -3.25
N GLY A 127 7.47 -22.55 -1.93
CA GLY A 127 8.74 -22.84 -1.28
C GLY A 127 9.83 -21.80 -1.58
N GLY A 128 11.03 -22.27 -1.90
CA GLY A 128 12.18 -21.41 -2.17
C GLY A 128 12.02 -20.46 -3.35
N ASP A 129 11.30 -20.86 -4.39
CA ASP A 129 11.03 -19.99 -5.56
C ASP A 129 10.11 -18.82 -5.17
N LEU A 130 9.12 -19.07 -4.31
CA LEU A 130 8.26 -18.03 -3.75
C LEU A 130 9.07 -17.06 -2.89
N GLU A 131 9.90 -17.57 -1.99
CA GLU A 131 10.74 -16.76 -1.11
C GLU A 131 11.73 -15.90 -1.91
N LEU A 132 12.39 -16.46 -2.91
CA LEU A 132 13.29 -15.72 -3.80
C LEU A 132 12.55 -14.60 -4.54
N ARG A 133 11.37 -14.90 -5.08
CA ARG A 133 10.58 -13.90 -5.80
C ARG A 133 10.10 -12.77 -4.88
N VAL A 134 9.65 -13.10 -3.68
CA VAL A 134 9.23 -12.10 -2.67
C VAL A 134 10.41 -11.23 -2.26
N THR A 135 11.56 -11.82 -1.97
CA THR A 135 12.79 -11.09 -1.62
C THR A 135 13.19 -10.12 -2.72
N THR A 136 13.25 -10.59 -3.97
CA THR A 136 13.60 -9.76 -5.12
C THR A 136 12.62 -8.58 -5.29
N LEU A 137 11.31 -8.83 -5.22
CA LEU A 137 10.30 -7.78 -5.33
C LEU A 137 10.39 -6.77 -4.19
N LEU A 138 10.68 -7.24 -2.98
CA LEU A 138 10.84 -6.35 -1.82
C LEU A 138 12.07 -5.45 -1.98
N GLU A 139 13.22 -6.01 -2.36
CA GLU A 139 14.45 -5.26 -2.62
C GLU A 139 14.25 -4.20 -3.71
N GLU A 140 13.55 -4.54 -4.79
CA GLU A 140 13.24 -3.62 -5.88
C GLU A 140 12.34 -2.45 -5.46
N ARG A 141 11.47 -2.65 -4.46
CA ARG A 141 10.46 -1.67 -4.03
C ARG A 141 10.88 -0.84 -2.82
N LEU A 142 11.77 -1.36 -1.98
CA LEU A 142 12.22 -0.68 -0.77
C LEU A 142 12.74 0.74 -0.99
N PRO A 143 13.52 1.05 -2.04
CA PRO A 143 13.98 2.42 -2.28
C PRO A 143 12.82 3.42 -2.42
N ASP A 144 11.73 3.02 -3.07
CA ASP A 144 10.55 3.88 -3.21
C ASP A 144 9.77 3.99 -1.90
N TYR A 145 9.56 2.89 -1.16
CA TYR A 145 8.89 2.93 0.14
C TYR A 145 9.61 3.85 1.14
N ARG A 146 10.95 3.83 1.14
CA ARG A 146 11.78 4.65 2.04
C ARG A 146 11.73 6.15 1.74
N ARG A 147 11.12 6.56 0.62
CA ARG A 147 10.85 7.98 0.33
C ARG A 147 9.67 8.54 1.12
N ALA A 148 8.89 7.69 1.80
CA ALA A 148 7.75 8.11 2.60
C ALA A 148 8.14 9.16 3.65
N HIS A 149 7.21 10.05 3.98
CA HIS A 149 7.40 11.05 5.04
C HIS A 149 7.61 10.41 6.41
N ILE A 150 6.91 9.29 6.66
CA ILE A 150 6.92 8.57 7.93
C ILE A 150 7.11 7.09 7.65
N THR A 151 8.03 6.44 8.39
CA THR A 151 8.16 4.99 8.42
C THR A 151 7.70 4.48 9.77
N ILE A 152 6.80 3.50 9.76
CA ILE A 152 6.22 2.90 10.97
C ILE A 152 6.56 1.41 10.99
N ASP A 153 7.07 0.93 12.11
CA ASP A 153 7.10 -0.50 12.41
C ASP A 153 5.64 -1.00 12.45
N ALA A 154 5.28 -1.81 11.46
CA ALA A 154 3.93 -2.32 11.30
C ALA A 154 3.75 -3.74 11.87
N SER A 155 4.60 -4.11 12.83
CA SER A 155 4.40 -5.29 13.67
C SER A 155 3.30 -5.04 14.70
N GLY A 156 2.55 -6.08 15.03
CA GLY A 156 1.43 -6.00 15.96
C GLY A 156 0.06 -5.96 15.29
N SER A 157 -0.95 -5.60 16.05
CA SER A 157 -2.34 -5.54 15.55
C SER A 157 -2.56 -4.30 14.65
N PRO A 158 -3.56 -4.34 13.75
CA PRO A 158 -3.90 -3.18 12.95
C PRO A 158 -4.23 -1.94 13.78
N GLU A 159 -4.88 -2.11 14.93
CA GLU A 159 -5.25 -1.04 15.85
C GLU A 159 -4.02 -0.39 16.48
N GLU A 160 -3.03 -1.19 16.90
CA GLU A 160 -1.76 -0.70 17.46
C GLU A 160 -0.96 0.08 16.42
N VAL A 161 -0.89 -0.43 15.19
CA VAL A 161 -0.19 0.24 14.09
C VAL A 161 -0.89 1.55 13.72
N ALA A 162 -2.21 1.55 13.61
CA ALA A 162 -3.00 2.76 13.35
C ALA A 162 -2.80 3.81 14.45
N GLY A 163 -2.74 3.39 15.71
CA GLY A 163 -2.43 4.28 16.84
C GLY A 163 -1.05 4.94 16.73
N ARG A 164 -0.01 4.17 16.36
CA ARG A 164 1.34 4.73 16.11
C ARG A 164 1.35 5.75 14.98
N ILE A 165 0.62 5.48 13.90
CA ILE A 165 0.50 6.44 12.79
C ILE A 165 -0.21 7.71 13.24
N ALA A 166 -1.34 7.60 13.94
CA ALA A 166 -2.09 8.75 14.42
C ALA A 166 -1.23 9.63 15.35
N GLN A 167 -0.45 9.02 16.23
CA GLN A 167 0.50 9.72 17.10
C GLN A 167 1.59 10.45 16.30
N ALA A 168 2.18 9.79 15.28
CA ALA A 168 3.21 10.39 14.44
C ALA A 168 2.66 11.58 13.64
N LEU A 169 1.44 11.48 13.10
CA LEU A 169 0.76 12.57 12.40
C LEU A 169 0.49 13.78 13.33
N GLY A 170 0.13 13.53 14.58
CA GLY A 170 -0.07 14.59 15.59
C GLY A 170 1.22 15.29 16.02
N SER A 171 2.35 14.56 16.08
CA SER A 171 3.66 15.10 16.46
C SER A 171 4.28 15.98 15.39
N ASP A 172 3.96 15.74 14.12
CA ASP A 172 4.49 16.54 12.98
C ASP A 172 3.80 17.91 12.87
N GLN A 173 2.65 18.09 13.52
CA GLN A 173 1.90 19.36 13.56
C GLN A 173 2.40 20.34 14.64
N SER A 174 3.35 19.91 15.48
CA SER A 174 3.84 20.71 16.61
C SER A 174 5.17 21.39 16.31
N LYS A 175 5.67 21.36 15.09
CA LYS A 175 6.85 22.05 14.59
C LYS A 175 6.47 23.06 13.52
#